data_6d04a37aa9ac492678b06bf6d381da04
#
_entry.id   6d04a37aa9ac492678b06bf6d381da04
#
_cell.length_a   1.000
_cell.length_b   1.000
_cell.length_c   1.000
_cell.angle_alpha   90.00
_cell.angle_beta   90.00
_cell.angle_gamma   90.00
#
_symmetry.space_group_name_H-M   'P 1'
#
loop_
_entity.id
_entity.type
_entity.pdbx_description
1 polymer ?
#
loop_
_entity_poly.entity_id
_entity_poly.type
_entity_poly.pdbx_seq_one_letter_code
_entity_poly.pdbx_strand_id
1 'polypeptide(L)'
;RDYYASRGLGDVYKRQIEEAASSAGRVTGIATGFTDLDYKLSGLHPSELIIVAARPAMGKTAFVLNIAQKAAVRDHVPTAIFSLEMSKEQLVTRMMAMEAMVDSQSIRTGDLQETDWEKIMESAGTIGRSPLIIDDTPGITIAELRSKCRRYKQIHGLDLIIIDYLQLMSGGKRSESRQQEISEISRSLKALAREMNAPVIALSQLSRRVEERKPAKPMLSDLRESGSIEQDADVVMFIYRDEYYNEDSEKKGIAEIIVDKQRNGSTGSVELVWLGQYTKFGNKERAPH
;
A
#
# COMPACT_ATOMS: atom_id res chain seq x y z
N ARG A 1 6.57 -32.64 -28.99
CA ARG A 1 6.67 -31.16 -28.79
C ARG A 1 6.46 -30.76 -27.33
N ASP A 2 5.67 -31.48 -26.54
CA ASP A 2 5.35 -31.11 -25.15
C ASP A 2 6.43 -31.48 -24.12
N TYR A 3 7.34 -32.36 -24.44
CA TYR A 3 8.42 -32.82 -23.55
C TYR A 3 9.50 -31.76 -23.28
N TYR A 4 9.75 -30.87 -24.24
CA TYR A 4 10.72 -29.76 -24.07
C TYR A 4 10.13 -28.59 -23.29
N ALA A 5 8.83 -28.36 -23.37
CA ALA A 5 8.14 -27.32 -22.59
C ALA A 5 8.14 -27.66 -21.09
N SER A 6 7.96 -28.96 -20.74
CA SER A 6 7.97 -29.42 -19.35
C SER A 6 9.36 -29.37 -18.68
N ARG A 7 10.45 -29.57 -19.45
CA ARG A 7 11.82 -29.42 -18.94
C ARG A 7 12.15 -27.97 -18.61
N GLY A 8 11.79 -27.02 -19.46
CA GLY A 8 11.97 -25.60 -19.19
C GLY A 8 11.19 -25.10 -17.97
N LEU A 9 9.95 -25.60 -17.77
CA LEU A 9 9.15 -25.33 -16.58
C LEU A 9 9.78 -25.91 -15.30
N GLY A 10 10.35 -27.10 -15.36
CA GLY A 10 11.04 -27.73 -14.23
C GLY A 10 12.28 -26.94 -13.78
N ASP A 11 13.05 -26.43 -14.72
CA ASP A 11 14.25 -25.65 -14.44
C ASP A 11 13.91 -24.25 -13.85
N VAL A 12 12.85 -23.61 -14.36
CA VAL A 12 12.32 -22.36 -13.78
C VAL A 12 11.82 -22.58 -12.34
N TYR A 13 11.09 -23.67 -12.11
CA TYR A 13 10.56 -24.01 -10.80
C TYR A 13 11.67 -24.36 -9.80
N LYS A 14 12.67 -25.11 -10.24
CA LYS A 14 13.84 -25.45 -9.44
C LYS A 14 14.62 -24.21 -9.04
N ARG A 15 14.85 -23.29 -9.98
CA ARG A 15 15.51 -22.02 -9.74
C ARG A 15 14.75 -21.17 -8.72
N GLN A 16 13.42 -21.09 -8.82
CA GLN A 16 12.59 -20.39 -7.84
C GLN A 16 12.68 -21.00 -6.44
N ILE A 17 12.72 -22.35 -6.34
CA ILE A 17 12.88 -23.03 -5.07
C ILE A 17 14.29 -22.82 -4.50
N GLU A 18 15.34 -22.85 -5.33
CA GLU A 18 16.71 -22.60 -4.91
C GLU A 18 16.90 -21.13 -4.46
N GLU A 19 16.30 -20.17 -5.16
CA GLU A 19 16.24 -18.76 -4.74
C GLU A 19 15.49 -18.58 -3.42
N ALA A 20 14.35 -19.25 -3.26
CA ALA A 20 13.58 -19.24 -2.01
C ALA A 20 14.34 -19.91 -0.85
N ALA A 21 15.03 -21.03 -1.10
CA ALA A 21 15.83 -21.74 -0.11
C ALA A 21 17.08 -20.95 0.31
N SER A 22 17.72 -20.26 -0.62
CA SER A 22 18.85 -19.37 -0.33
C SER A 22 18.43 -18.09 0.38
N SER A 23 17.16 -17.74 0.29
CA SER A 23 16.52 -16.59 0.94
C SER A 23 15.85 -16.95 2.27
N ALA A 24 16.09 -18.13 2.83
CA ALA A 24 15.43 -18.60 4.04
C ALA A 24 15.45 -17.54 5.15
N GLY A 25 14.27 -16.99 5.47
CA GLY A 25 14.11 -15.89 6.42
C GLY A 25 14.31 -14.47 5.85
N ARG A 26 14.57 -14.31 4.54
CA ARG A 26 14.64 -13.00 3.86
C ARG A 26 13.35 -12.69 3.09
N VAL A 27 13.03 -11.40 3.01
CA VAL A 27 11.94 -10.89 2.19
C VAL A 27 12.30 -11.09 0.72
N THR A 28 11.48 -11.85 -0.03
CA THR A 28 11.72 -12.14 -1.45
C THR A 28 11.12 -11.10 -2.39
N GLY A 29 10.06 -10.40 -1.94
CA GLY A 29 9.46 -9.27 -2.64
C GLY A 29 10.00 -7.94 -2.14
N ILE A 30 9.33 -6.84 -2.53
CA ILE A 30 9.62 -5.50 -2.03
C ILE A 30 9.20 -5.42 -0.56
N ALA A 31 10.12 -5.02 0.32
CA ALA A 31 9.84 -4.90 1.75
C ALA A 31 8.86 -3.76 2.02
N THR A 32 7.88 -4.02 2.89
CA THR A 32 6.95 -2.99 3.37
C THR A 32 7.58 -2.08 4.42
N GLY A 33 8.64 -2.56 5.10
CA GLY A 33 9.27 -1.92 6.24
C GLY A 33 8.66 -2.30 7.59
N PHE A 34 7.60 -3.09 7.57
CA PHE A 34 6.96 -3.64 8.77
C PHE A 34 7.35 -5.10 8.92
N THR A 35 8.24 -5.38 9.86
CA THR A 35 8.91 -6.69 10.01
C THR A 35 7.94 -7.87 10.06
N ASP A 36 6.90 -7.76 10.89
CA ASP A 36 5.93 -8.85 11.05
C ASP A 36 5.03 -9.01 9.81
N LEU A 37 4.74 -7.89 9.11
CA LEU A 37 4.00 -7.92 7.85
C LEU A 37 4.87 -8.50 6.74
N ASP A 38 6.14 -8.12 6.67
CA ASP A 38 7.10 -8.67 5.71
C ASP A 38 7.31 -10.17 5.91
N TYR A 39 7.37 -10.63 7.16
CA TYR A 39 7.41 -12.06 7.46
C TYR A 39 6.15 -12.79 6.98
N LYS A 40 4.97 -12.17 7.17
CA LYS A 40 3.68 -12.75 6.76
C LYS A 40 3.48 -12.79 5.25
N LEU A 41 3.87 -11.71 4.53
CA LEU A 41 3.69 -11.56 3.08
C LEU A 41 4.88 -12.07 2.27
N SER A 42 6.06 -12.23 2.89
CA SER A 42 7.37 -12.35 2.21
C SER A 42 7.69 -11.15 1.31
N GLY A 43 7.12 -9.97 1.63
CA GLY A 43 7.17 -8.77 0.84
C GLY A 43 6.08 -8.67 -0.23
N LEU A 44 6.16 -7.64 -1.07
CA LEU A 44 5.22 -7.39 -2.17
C LEU A 44 5.80 -7.94 -3.46
N HIS A 45 5.08 -8.86 -4.12
CA HIS A 45 5.61 -9.57 -5.27
C HIS A 45 5.14 -8.96 -6.60
N PRO A 46 5.96 -9.07 -7.67
CA PRO A 46 5.56 -8.66 -9.00
C PRO A 46 4.23 -9.29 -9.44
N SER A 47 3.46 -8.55 -10.22
CA SER A 47 2.18 -8.99 -10.79
C SER A 47 1.05 -9.19 -9.76
N GLU A 48 1.25 -8.87 -8.49
CA GLU A 48 0.20 -8.92 -7.48
C GLU A 48 -0.65 -7.65 -7.46
N LEU A 49 -1.96 -7.84 -7.26
CA LEU A 49 -2.89 -6.78 -6.89
C LEU A 49 -3.15 -6.90 -5.38
N ILE A 50 -2.79 -5.87 -4.65
CA ILE A 50 -2.89 -5.79 -3.20
C ILE A 50 -3.91 -4.71 -2.86
N ILE A 51 -4.97 -5.08 -2.16
CA ILE A 51 -5.99 -4.14 -1.69
C ILE A 51 -5.73 -3.82 -0.23
N VAL A 52 -5.67 -2.52 0.08
CA VAL A 52 -5.64 -2.02 1.46
C VAL A 52 -6.91 -1.23 1.69
N ALA A 53 -7.79 -1.76 2.52
CA ALA A 53 -9.10 -1.17 2.76
C ALA A 53 -9.26 -0.73 4.21
N ALA A 54 -9.92 0.41 4.41
CA ALA A 54 -10.19 0.93 5.74
C ALA A 54 -11.36 1.92 5.73
N ARG A 55 -11.91 2.18 6.91
CA ARG A 55 -12.77 3.34 7.13
C ARG A 55 -11.93 4.63 7.08
N PRO A 56 -12.56 5.80 6.82
CA PRO A 56 -11.88 7.09 6.94
C PRO A 56 -11.18 7.24 8.30
N ALA A 57 -10.10 7.99 8.35
CA ALA A 57 -9.31 8.30 9.54
C ALA A 57 -8.54 7.12 10.17
N MET A 58 -8.59 5.91 9.60
CA MET A 58 -7.80 4.76 10.09
C MET A 58 -6.31 4.84 9.74
N GLY A 59 -5.89 5.80 8.90
CA GLY A 59 -4.49 5.96 8.50
C GLY A 59 -4.11 5.26 7.19
N LYS A 60 -5.08 4.96 6.32
CA LYS A 60 -4.88 4.25 5.05
C LYS A 60 -3.78 4.87 4.18
N THR A 61 -3.88 6.17 3.89
CA THR A 61 -2.86 6.91 3.12
C THR A 61 -1.51 6.91 3.84
N ALA A 62 -1.48 7.13 5.17
CA ALA A 62 -0.25 7.09 5.94
C ALA A 62 0.45 5.73 5.86
N PHE A 63 -0.30 4.63 5.92
CA PHE A 63 0.23 3.28 5.82
C PHE A 63 0.97 3.04 4.50
N VAL A 64 0.36 3.41 3.37
CA VAL A 64 1.01 3.22 2.07
C VAL A 64 2.14 4.22 1.81
N LEU A 65 2.08 5.42 2.40
CA LEU A 65 3.20 6.35 2.34
C LEU A 65 4.41 5.82 3.12
N ASN A 66 4.22 5.12 4.24
CA ASN A 66 5.32 4.44 4.94
C ASN A 66 5.94 3.34 4.07
N ILE A 67 5.11 2.56 3.36
CA ILE A 67 5.60 1.55 2.41
C ILE A 67 6.37 2.21 1.27
N ALA A 68 5.82 3.27 0.68
CA ALA A 68 6.48 4.03 -0.40
C ALA A 68 7.82 4.61 0.05
N GLN A 69 7.88 5.15 1.27
CA GLN A 69 9.10 5.69 1.85
C GLN A 69 10.15 4.61 2.05
N LYS A 70 9.77 3.45 2.59
CA LYS A 70 10.67 2.31 2.71
C LYS A 70 11.18 1.87 1.33
N ALA A 71 10.30 1.66 0.37
CA ALA A 71 10.65 1.19 -0.96
C ALA A 71 11.50 2.22 -1.73
N ALA A 72 11.01 3.45 -1.91
CA ALA A 72 11.66 4.44 -2.77
C ALA A 72 12.82 5.16 -2.08
N VAL A 73 12.67 5.58 -0.81
CA VAL A 73 13.67 6.40 -0.14
C VAL A 73 14.78 5.56 0.48
N ARG A 74 14.45 4.40 1.05
CA ARG A 74 15.44 3.54 1.73
C ARG A 74 16.05 2.48 0.81
N ASP A 75 15.20 1.82 0.03
CA ASP A 75 15.63 0.68 -0.81
C ASP A 75 15.84 1.09 -2.28
N HIS A 76 15.62 2.35 -2.63
CA HIS A 76 15.76 2.90 -3.98
C HIS A 76 14.96 2.15 -5.06
N VAL A 77 13.80 1.60 -4.68
CA VAL A 77 12.86 0.93 -5.59
C VAL A 77 12.05 2.00 -6.34
N PRO A 78 12.08 2.04 -7.70
CA PRO A 78 11.28 2.96 -8.48
C PRO A 78 9.79 2.80 -8.19
N THR A 79 9.19 3.82 -7.59
CA THR A 79 7.82 3.79 -7.07
C THR A 79 7.00 4.94 -7.64
N ALA A 80 5.77 4.67 -8.07
CA ALA A 80 4.80 5.69 -8.46
C ALA A 80 3.58 5.67 -7.52
N ILE A 81 3.18 6.84 -7.05
CA ILE A 81 1.96 7.07 -6.29
C ILE A 81 1.01 7.88 -7.15
N PHE A 82 -0.17 7.34 -7.41
CA PHE A 82 -1.30 8.05 -8.02
C PHE A 82 -2.26 8.45 -6.91
N SER A 83 -2.30 9.74 -6.59
CA SER A 83 -3.13 10.29 -5.54
C SER A 83 -4.33 10.99 -6.15
N LEU A 84 -5.52 10.46 -5.90
CA LEU A 84 -6.78 10.98 -6.44
C LEU A 84 -7.55 11.82 -5.43
N GLU A 85 -7.15 11.76 -4.15
CA GLU A 85 -7.78 12.48 -3.04
C GLU A 85 -6.96 13.67 -2.58
N MET A 86 -5.63 13.53 -2.53
CA MET A 86 -4.72 14.52 -1.98
C MET A 86 -3.76 15.06 -3.04
N SER A 87 -3.40 16.34 -2.93
CA SER A 87 -2.38 16.90 -3.80
C SER A 87 -0.98 16.34 -3.48
N LYS A 88 -0.08 16.41 -4.45
CA LYS A 88 1.31 15.98 -4.28
C LYS A 88 2.02 16.74 -3.16
N GLU A 89 1.74 18.05 -2.99
CA GLU A 89 2.30 18.87 -1.94
C GLU A 89 1.90 18.35 -0.55
N GLN A 90 0.63 17.97 -0.38
CA GLN A 90 0.13 17.40 0.87
C GLN A 90 0.78 16.05 1.19
N LEU A 91 0.99 15.20 0.17
CA LEU A 91 1.66 13.91 0.34
C LEU A 91 3.13 14.10 0.72
N VAL A 92 3.85 14.98 0.01
CA VAL A 92 5.26 15.28 0.32
C VAL A 92 5.39 15.85 1.72
N THR A 93 4.50 16.76 2.15
CA THR A 93 4.48 17.30 3.52
C THR A 93 4.32 16.19 4.56
N ARG A 94 3.41 15.23 4.33
CA ARG A 94 3.26 14.06 5.22
C ARG A 94 4.52 13.19 5.25
N MET A 95 5.13 12.94 4.09
CA MET A 95 6.37 12.17 4.01
C MET A 95 7.52 12.86 4.73
N MET A 96 7.61 14.19 4.64
CA MET A 96 8.61 14.96 5.41
C MET A 96 8.37 14.85 6.92
N ALA A 97 7.12 14.97 7.38
CA ALA A 97 6.76 14.78 8.78
C ALA A 97 7.17 13.38 9.31
N MET A 98 6.90 12.35 8.52
CA MET A 98 7.30 10.97 8.85
C MET A 98 8.81 10.76 8.89
N GLU A 99 9.53 11.33 7.92
CA GLU A 99 10.98 11.18 7.79
C GLU A 99 11.72 11.96 8.87
N ALA A 100 11.34 13.22 9.06
CA ALA A 100 11.97 14.14 10.02
C ALA A 100 11.55 13.85 11.47
N MET A 101 10.49 13.07 11.71
CA MET A 101 9.85 12.89 13.03
C MET A 101 9.47 14.24 13.64
N VAL A 102 8.92 15.13 12.83
CA VAL A 102 8.40 16.44 13.22
C VAL A 102 6.87 16.40 13.15
N ASP A 103 6.23 17.01 14.14
CA ASP A 103 4.76 17.04 14.22
C ASP A 103 4.15 17.63 12.94
N SER A 104 3.23 16.90 12.34
CA SER A 104 2.59 17.31 11.09
C SER A 104 1.73 18.55 11.22
N GLN A 105 1.21 18.84 12.41
CA GLN A 105 0.49 20.07 12.73
C GLN A 105 1.46 21.25 12.76
N SER A 106 2.64 21.11 13.40
CA SER A 106 3.66 22.14 13.46
C SER A 106 4.17 22.52 12.07
N ILE A 107 4.36 21.52 11.17
CA ILE A 107 4.72 21.79 9.77
C ILE A 107 3.63 22.62 9.08
N ARG A 108 2.35 22.27 9.30
CA ARG A 108 1.23 22.94 8.67
C ARG A 108 1.02 24.38 9.16
N THR A 109 1.24 24.62 10.44
CA THR A 109 1.06 25.95 11.05
C THR A 109 2.29 26.84 10.96
N GLY A 110 3.46 26.27 10.64
CA GLY A 110 4.73 26.97 10.63
C GLY A 110 5.33 27.19 12.03
N ASP A 111 4.75 26.55 13.06
CA ASP A 111 5.28 26.59 14.43
C ASP A 111 6.38 25.54 14.58
N LEU A 112 7.58 25.91 14.11
CA LEU A 112 8.74 25.04 14.01
C LEU A 112 9.93 25.65 14.76
N GLN A 113 10.64 24.83 15.51
CA GLN A 113 11.93 25.17 16.08
C GLN A 113 13.03 25.11 15.01
N GLU A 114 14.16 25.76 15.25
CA GLU A 114 15.30 25.75 14.32
C GLU A 114 15.77 24.31 14.00
N THR A 115 15.83 23.46 15.01
CA THR A 115 16.16 22.04 14.87
C THR A 115 15.16 21.26 14.01
N ASP A 116 13.88 21.65 14.00
CA ASP A 116 12.86 21.03 13.16
C ASP A 116 13.05 21.41 11.69
N TRP A 117 13.42 22.65 11.44
CA TRP A 117 13.76 23.12 10.09
C TRP A 117 14.93 22.34 9.50
N GLU A 118 16.01 22.11 10.26
CA GLU A 118 17.15 21.33 9.82
C GLU A 118 16.73 19.89 9.41
N LYS A 119 15.96 19.21 10.26
CA LYS A 119 15.46 17.86 9.98
C LYS A 119 14.53 17.82 8.75
N ILE A 120 13.66 18.82 8.59
CA ILE A 120 12.77 18.92 7.44
C ILE A 120 13.57 19.13 6.15
N MET A 121 14.58 20.02 6.16
CA MET A 121 15.42 20.25 5.00
C MET A 121 16.24 19.02 4.61
N GLU A 122 16.77 18.28 5.58
CA GLU A 122 17.45 17.01 5.33
C GLU A 122 16.50 15.98 4.72
N SER A 123 15.31 15.82 5.29
CA SER A 123 14.30 14.89 4.79
C SER A 123 13.81 15.26 3.39
N ALA A 124 13.61 16.54 3.09
CA ALA A 124 13.26 17.03 1.76
C ALA A 124 14.34 16.66 0.72
N GLY A 125 15.62 16.84 1.09
CA GLY A 125 16.74 16.42 0.25
C GLY A 125 16.79 14.91 0.02
N THR A 126 16.50 14.12 1.03
CA THR A 126 16.48 12.65 0.96
C THR A 126 15.35 12.16 0.08
N ILE A 127 14.14 12.67 0.30
CA ILE A 127 12.96 12.33 -0.53
C ILE A 127 13.16 12.77 -1.97
N GLY A 128 13.68 13.99 -2.19
CA GLY A 128 13.88 14.56 -3.53
C GLY A 128 14.89 13.81 -4.41
N ARG A 129 15.82 13.06 -3.80
CA ARG A 129 16.78 12.19 -4.53
C ARG A 129 16.28 10.78 -4.75
N SER A 130 15.13 10.40 -4.18
CA SER A 130 14.59 9.06 -4.33
C SER A 130 13.89 8.85 -5.68
N PRO A 131 13.82 7.62 -6.20
CA PRO A 131 13.10 7.30 -7.42
C PRO A 131 11.58 7.23 -7.18
N LEU A 132 11.00 8.29 -6.58
CA LEU A 132 9.59 8.40 -6.27
C LEU A 132 8.92 9.36 -7.24
N ILE A 133 7.84 8.92 -7.86
CA ILE A 133 6.96 9.73 -8.70
C ILE A 133 5.62 9.88 -7.99
N ILE A 134 5.13 11.11 -7.85
CA ILE A 134 3.78 11.40 -7.34
C ILE A 134 2.99 12.08 -8.44
N ASP A 135 1.87 11.47 -8.80
CA ASP A 135 0.93 11.95 -9.81
C ASP A 135 -0.43 12.19 -9.13
N ASP A 136 -0.87 13.42 -9.11
CA ASP A 136 -2.12 13.85 -8.48
C ASP A 136 -3.18 14.28 -9.50
N THR A 137 -3.14 13.71 -10.71
CA THR A 137 -4.16 13.94 -11.76
C THR A 137 -5.52 13.47 -11.27
N PRO A 138 -6.50 14.39 -11.10
CA PRO A 138 -7.82 14.03 -10.60
C PRO A 138 -8.62 13.23 -11.63
N GLY A 139 -9.42 12.27 -11.17
CA GLY A 139 -10.34 11.51 -12.02
C GLY A 139 -9.67 10.71 -13.14
N ILE A 140 -8.41 10.31 -12.95
CA ILE A 140 -7.64 9.55 -13.93
C ILE A 140 -8.39 8.29 -14.38
N THR A 141 -8.42 8.05 -15.67
CA THR A 141 -8.97 6.82 -16.25
C THR A 141 -7.94 5.69 -16.21
N ILE A 142 -8.40 4.44 -16.29
CA ILE A 142 -7.52 3.27 -16.41
C ILE A 142 -6.59 3.38 -17.62
N ALA A 143 -7.08 3.89 -18.75
CA ALA A 143 -6.27 4.05 -19.96
C ALA A 143 -5.12 5.06 -19.75
N GLU A 144 -5.40 6.19 -19.12
CA GLU A 144 -4.41 7.21 -18.78
C GLU A 144 -3.40 6.69 -17.76
N LEU A 145 -3.87 6.02 -16.69
CA LEU A 145 -3.02 5.39 -15.69
C LEU A 145 -2.03 4.41 -16.34
N ARG A 146 -2.54 3.52 -17.20
CA ARG A 146 -1.72 2.53 -17.93
C ARG A 146 -0.69 3.20 -18.84
N SER A 147 -1.09 4.25 -19.56
CA SER A 147 -0.19 5.01 -20.43
C SER A 147 0.93 5.69 -19.62
N LYS A 148 0.60 6.30 -18.48
CA LYS A 148 1.57 6.92 -17.57
C LYS A 148 2.53 5.87 -16.98
N CYS A 149 2.03 4.74 -16.50
CA CYS A 149 2.85 3.66 -15.96
C CYS A 149 3.85 3.12 -16.99
N ARG A 150 3.42 2.90 -18.24
CA ARG A 150 4.33 2.50 -19.33
C ARG A 150 5.43 3.51 -19.54
N ARG A 151 5.10 4.80 -19.60
CA ARG A 151 6.07 5.88 -19.77
C ARG A 151 7.04 5.96 -18.60
N TYR A 152 6.56 5.89 -17.35
CA TYR A 152 7.41 5.91 -16.17
C TYR A 152 8.36 4.71 -16.15
N LYS A 153 7.84 3.51 -16.46
CA LYS A 153 8.68 2.30 -16.53
C LYS A 153 9.79 2.40 -17.56
N GLN A 154 9.49 3.00 -18.71
CA GLN A 154 10.48 3.17 -19.79
C GLN A 154 11.57 4.19 -19.44
N ILE A 155 11.23 5.27 -18.74
CA ILE A 155 12.14 6.40 -18.49
C ILE A 155 12.90 6.22 -17.16
N HIS A 156 12.22 5.78 -16.11
CA HIS A 156 12.73 5.79 -14.73
C HIS A 156 12.84 4.39 -14.10
N GLY A 157 12.27 3.37 -14.75
CA GLY A 157 11.90 2.15 -14.07
C GLY A 157 10.60 2.31 -13.28
N LEU A 158 9.91 1.21 -13.01
CA LEU A 158 8.69 1.22 -12.19
C LEU A 158 8.48 -0.19 -11.64
N ASP A 159 8.69 -0.33 -10.34
CA ASP A 159 8.67 -1.61 -9.65
C ASP A 159 7.64 -1.67 -8.52
N LEU A 160 7.05 -0.54 -8.14
CA LEU A 160 5.91 -0.46 -7.21
C LEU A 160 4.93 0.63 -7.68
N ILE A 161 3.64 0.30 -7.70
CA ILE A 161 2.56 1.23 -8.05
C ILE A 161 1.57 1.31 -6.88
N ILE A 162 1.24 2.53 -6.45
CA ILE A 162 0.28 2.81 -5.37
C ILE A 162 -0.81 3.72 -5.90
N ILE A 163 -2.07 3.40 -5.61
CA ILE A 163 -3.25 4.16 -6.05
C ILE A 163 -4.11 4.52 -4.84
N ASP A 164 -4.25 5.80 -4.54
CA ASP A 164 -5.06 6.32 -3.42
C ASP A 164 -6.20 7.22 -3.94
N TYR A 165 -7.44 6.78 -3.98
CA TYR A 165 -8.00 5.47 -3.81
C TYR A 165 -8.88 5.11 -5.01
N LEU A 166 -9.09 3.83 -5.25
CA LEU A 166 -9.67 3.31 -6.49
C LEU A 166 -11.09 3.80 -6.80
N GLN A 167 -11.90 4.13 -5.79
CA GLN A 167 -13.25 4.64 -5.99
C GLN A 167 -13.30 6.07 -6.58
N LEU A 168 -12.19 6.80 -6.64
CA LEU A 168 -12.09 8.10 -7.33
C LEU A 168 -11.66 7.98 -8.79
N MET A 169 -11.29 6.78 -9.25
CA MET A 169 -10.99 6.54 -10.65
C MET A 169 -12.25 6.60 -11.50
N SER A 170 -12.08 6.98 -12.76
CA SER A 170 -13.15 6.98 -13.77
C SER A 170 -13.06 5.72 -14.63
N GLY A 171 -14.17 5.01 -14.81
CA GLY A 171 -14.23 3.78 -15.63
C GLY A 171 -14.15 4.01 -17.13
N GLY A 172 -14.19 5.25 -17.60
CA GLY A 172 -14.04 5.63 -19.01
C GLY A 172 -15.22 5.28 -19.92
N LYS A 173 -16.16 4.47 -19.50
CA LYS A 173 -17.41 4.14 -20.19
C LYS A 173 -18.61 4.37 -19.27
N ARG A 174 -19.78 4.65 -19.82
CA ARG A 174 -21.03 4.65 -19.05
C ARG A 174 -21.29 3.22 -18.55
N SER A 175 -20.99 2.98 -17.29
CA SER A 175 -21.36 1.75 -16.60
C SER A 175 -22.80 1.86 -16.10
N GLU A 176 -23.56 0.77 -16.13
CA GLU A 176 -24.95 0.72 -15.65
C GLU A 176 -25.02 0.89 -14.11
N SER A 177 -23.92 0.57 -13.39
CA SER A 177 -23.84 0.77 -11.96
C SER A 177 -22.39 1.03 -11.50
N ARG A 178 -22.26 1.73 -10.36
CA ARG A 178 -20.96 1.99 -9.72
C ARG A 178 -20.22 0.69 -9.36
N GLN A 179 -20.95 -0.35 -9.00
CA GLN A 179 -20.40 -1.65 -8.68
C GLN A 179 -19.73 -2.32 -9.89
N GLN A 180 -20.35 -2.21 -11.08
CA GLN A 180 -19.75 -2.73 -12.33
C GLN A 180 -18.50 -1.93 -12.70
N GLU A 181 -18.54 -0.61 -12.57
CA GLU A 181 -17.38 0.26 -12.82
C GLU A 181 -16.18 -0.11 -11.95
N ILE A 182 -16.40 -0.31 -10.64
CA ILE A 182 -15.35 -0.73 -9.71
C ILE A 182 -14.82 -2.13 -10.07
N SER A 183 -15.67 -3.04 -10.51
CA SER A 183 -15.26 -4.37 -10.96
C SER A 183 -14.39 -4.31 -12.22
N GLU A 184 -14.68 -3.43 -13.16
CA GLU A 184 -13.85 -3.21 -14.35
C GLU A 184 -12.50 -2.59 -13.98
N ILE A 185 -12.49 -1.62 -13.08
CA ILE A 185 -11.27 -1.00 -12.54
C ILE A 185 -10.40 -2.07 -11.88
N SER A 186 -10.95 -2.89 -11.00
CA SER A 186 -10.24 -3.94 -10.28
C SER A 186 -9.55 -4.93 -11.23
N ARG A 187 -10.27 -5.46 -12.21
CA ARG A 187 -9.72 -6.35 -13.24
C ARG A 187 -8.61 -5.68 -14.05
N SER A 188 -8.81 -4.41 -14.39
CA SER A 188 -7.83 -3.63 -15.14
C SER A 188 -6.56 -3.37 -14.34
N LEU A 189 -6.67 -3.14 -13.03
CA LEU A 189 -5.51 -2.99 -12.14
C LEU A 189 -4.73 -4.30 -11.99
N LYS A 190 -5.43 -5.45 -11.93
CA LYS A 190 -4.76 -6.75 -11.96
C LYS A 190 -4.03 -7.00 -13.28
N ALA A 191 -4.63 -6.60 -14.40
CA ALA A 191 -3.96 -6.66 -15.71
C ALA A 191 -2.74 -5.73 -15.76
N LEU A 192 -2.84 -4.52 -15.20
CA LEU A 192 -1.74 -3.56 -15.09
C LEU A 192 -0.56 -4.13 -14.28
N ALA A 193 -0.83 -4.75 -13.13
CA ALA A 193 0.20 -5.37 -12.30
C ALA A 193 1.00 -6.43 -13.08
N ARG A 194 0.30 -7.26 -13.86
CA ARG A 194 0.94 -8.26 -14.72
C ARG A 194 1.74 -7.63 -15.86
N GLU A 195 1.19 -6.63 -16.53
CA GLU A 195 1.84 -5.95 -17.65
C GLU A 195 3.11 -5.23 -17.20
N MET A 196 3.04 -4.54 -16.06
CA MET A 196 4.18 -3.82 -15.49
C MET A 196 5.17 -4.76 -14.79
N ASN A 197 4.82 -6.03 -14.57
CA ASN A 197 5.58 -6.95 -13.72
C ASN A 197 5.98 -6.30 -12.39
N ALA A 198 5.01 -5.65 -11.75
CA ALA A 198 5.16 -4.89 -10.52
C ALA A 198 3.94 -5.09 -9.61
N PRO A 199 4.09 -5.10 -8.28
CA PRO A 199 2.95 -5.05 -7.39
C PRO A 199 2.19 -3.73 -7.54
N VAL A 200 0.86 -3.82 -7.50
CA VAL A 200 -0.05 -2.69 -7.45
C VAL A 200 -0.77 -2.71 -6.11
N ILE A 201 -0.55 -1.69 -5.29
CA ILE A 201 -1.33 -1.45 -4.08
C ILE A 201 -2.45 -0.47 -4.43
N ALA A 202 -3.69 -0.89 -4.28
CA ALA A 202 -4.85 -0.03 -4.47
C ALA A 202 -5.60 0.14 -3.15
N LEU A 203 -5.80 1.40 -2.75
CA LEU A 203 -6.55 1.73 -1.56
C LEU A 203 -8.05 1.68 -1.83
N SER A 204 -8.81 1.19 -0.87
CA SER A 204 -10.27 1.13 -0.93
C SER A 204 -10.89 1.69 0.35
N GLN A 205 -11.94 2.47 0.19
CA GLN A 205 -12.70 2.96 1.32
C GLN A 205 -13.87 2.01 1.61
N LEU A 206 -14.02 1.63 2.88
CA LEU A 206 -15.12 0.78 3.33
C LEU A 206 -16.38 1.59 3.64
N SER A 207 -17.55 0.96 3.46
CA SER A 207 -18.85 1.56 3.79
C SER A 207 -19.04 1.73 5.31
N ARG A 208 -20.00 2.58 5.72
CA ARG A 208 -20.31 2.81 7.14
C ARG A 208 -20.90 1.57 7.84
N ARG A 209 -21.39 0.59 7.11
CA ARG A 209 -21.96 -0.65 7.68
C ARG A 209 -20.99 -1.43 8.56
N VAL A 210 -19.68 -1.26 8.34
CA VAL A 210 -18.66 -1.85 9.23
C VAL A 210 -18.86 -1.39 10.67
N GLU A 211 -19.27 -0.14 10.88
CA GLU A 211 -19.44 0.49 12.20
C GLU A 211 -20.68 -0.01 12.96
N GLU A 212 -21.60 -0.69 12.27
CA GLU A 212 -22.80 -1.28 12.90
C GLU A 212 -22.48 -2.55 13.72
N ARG A 213 -21.30 -3.13 13.51
CA ARG A 213 -20.82 -4.31 14.24
C ARG A 213 -20.04 -3.93 15.51
N LYS A 214 -20.04 -4.82 16.48
CA LYS A 214 -19.21 -4.72 17.70
C LYS A 214 -18.41 -6.02 17.87
N PRO A 215 -17.06 -6.00 17.75
CA PRO A 215 -16.23 -4.86 17.34
C PRO A 215 -16.42 -4.50 15.86
N ALA A 216 -16.17 -3.23 15.51
CA ALA A 216 -16.26 -2.72 14.15
C ALA A 216 -15.07 -3.14 13.26
N LYS A 217 -14.63 -4.41 13.39
CA LYS A 217 -13.52 -4.96 12.62
C LYS A 217 -13.94 -5.23 11.18
N PRO A 218 -13.18 -4.74 10.19
CA PRO A 218 -13.42 -5.04 8.79
C PRO A 218 -13.21 -6.52 8.47
N MET A 219 -13.92 -7.01 7.46
CA MET A 219 -13.79 -8.36 6.89
C MET A 219 -14.06 -8.36 5.39
N LEU A 220 -13.71 -9.44 4.68
CA LEU A 220 -13.88 -9.54 3.22
C LEU A 220 -15.29 -9.21 2.72
N SER A 221 -16.33 -9.58 3.49
CA SER A 221 -17.71 -9.25 3.13
C SER A 221 -17.99 -7.75 3.01
N ASP A 222 -17.18 -6.89 3.63
CA ASP A 222 -17.34 -5.43 3.57
C ASP A 222 -16.87 -4.86 2.22
N LEU A 223 -16.12 -5.64 1.44
CA LEU A 223 -15.74 -5.32 0.06
C LEU A 223 -16.79 -5.73 -0.97
N ARG A 224 -17.83 -6.48 -0.61
CA ARG A 224 -18.85 -6.98 -1.55
C ARG A 224 -19.60 -5.87 -2.27
N GLU A 225 -19.79 -4.72 -1.65
CA GLU A 225 -20.38 -3.55 -2.30
C GLU A 225 -19.46 -2.93 -3.38
N SER A 226 -18.19 -3.29 -3.36
CA SER A 226 -17.17 -2.87 -4.33
C SER A 226 -16.97 -3.89 -5.46
N GLY A 227 -17.93 -4.77 -5.71
CA GLY A 227 -17.92 -5.71 -6.83
C GLY A 227 -16.92 -6.86 -6.67
N SER A 228 -16.14 -7.15 -7.72
CA SER A 228 -15.22 -8.28 -7.78
C SER A 228 -13.83 -8.02 -7.19
N ILE A 229 -13.62 -6.90 -6.48
CA ILE A 229 -12.30 -6.55 -5.92
C ILE A 229 -11.70 -7.72 -5.12
N GLU A 230 -12.53 -8.35 -4.28
CA GLU A 230 -12.11 -9.51 -3.49
C GLU A 230 -11.61 -10.67 -4.38
N GLN A 231 -12.26 -10.89 -5.53
CA GLN A 231 -11.90 -12.00 -6.43
C GLN A 231 -10.61 -11.72 -7.20
N ASP A 232 -10.41 -10.48 -7.65
CA ASP A 232 -9.28 -10.08 -8.48
C ASP A 232 -7.99 -9.92 -7.67
N ALA A 233 -8.11 -9.49 -6.39
CA ALA A 233 -6.97 -9.25 -5.50
C ALA A 233 -6.24 -10.55 -5.13
N ASP A 234 -4.92 -10.49 -5.09
CA ASP A 234 -4.06 -11.56 -4.56
C ASP A 234 -3.92 -11.45 -3.04
N VAL A 235 -3.87 -10.23 -2.54
CA VAL A 235 -3.80 -9.91 -1.11
C VAL A 235 -4.86 -8.86 -0.77
N VAL A 236 -5.55 -9.06 0.34
CA VAL A 236 -6.48 -8.08 0.92
C VAL A 236 -6.09 -7.84 2.37
N MET A 237 -5.83 -6.58 2.68
CA MET A 237 -5.51 -6.12 4.02
C MET A 237 -6.51 -5.06 4.49
N PHE A 238 -6.85 -5.11 5.76
CA PHE A 238 -7.66 -4.09 6.42
C PHE A 238 -6.84 -3.40 7.51
N ILE A 239 -7.09 -2.10 7.71
CA ILE A 239 -6.52 -1.33 8.81
C ILE A 239 -7.64 -1.08 9.82
N TYR A 240 -7.40 -1.46 11.07
CA TYR A 240 -8.31 -1.27 12.18
C TYR A 240 -7.58 -0.68 13.38
N ARG A 241 -8.19 0.32 14.02
CA ARG A 241 -7.71 0.93 15.25
C ARG A 241 -8.84 0.93 16.26
N ASP A 242 -8.68 0.13 17.31
CA ASP A 242 -9.71 -0.05 18.34
C ASP A 242 -9.98 1.25 19.10
N GLU A 243 -8.93 2.02 19.40
CA GLU A 243 -9.04 3.31 20.10
C GLU A 243 -9.93 4.34 19.41
N TYR A 244 -10.14 4.20 18.08
CA TYR A 244 -10.99 5.11 17.31
C TYR A 244 -12.48 4.90 17.63
N TYR A 245 -12.87 3.68 17.98
CA TYR A 245 -14.25 3.30 18.28
C TYR A 245 -14.51 3.13 19.77
N ASN A 246 -13.46 2.92 20.56
CA ASN A 246 -13.53 2.63 21.99
C ASN A 246 -12.54 3.51 22.75
N GLU A 247 -13.03 4.52 23.45
CA GLU A 247 -12.22 5.44 24.26
C GLU A 247 -11.47 4.72 25.40
N ASP A 248 -12.05 3.62 25.90
CA ASP A 248 -11.48 2.78 26.97
C ASP A 248 -10.61 1.65 26.44
N SER A 249 -10.19 1.70 25.16
CA SER A 249 -9.39 0.66 24.54
C SER A 249 -8.06 0.45 25.29
N GLU A 250 -7.76 -0.81 25.58
CA GLU A 250 -6.44 -1.24 26.08
C GLU A 250 -5.36 -1.18 25.00
N LYS A 251 -5.75 -0.99 23.70
CA LYS A 251 -4.86 -0.94 22.55
C LYS A 251 -4.66 0.49 22.02
N LYS A 252 -4.43 1.44 22.93
CA LYS A 252 -4.14 2.83 22.55
C LYS A 252 -2.84 2.91 21.76
N GLY A 253 -2.83 3.68 20.66
CA GLY A 253 -1.67 3.81 19.78
C GLY A 253 -1.33 2.54 18.99
N ILE A 254 -2.23 1.55 18.93
CA ILE A 254 -2.03 0.31 18.17
C ILE A 254 -2.98 0.28 16.99
N ALA A 255 -2.42 -0.03 15.82
CA ALA A 255 -3.16 -0.34 14.62
C ALA A 255 -3.00 -1.83 14.29
N GLU A 256 -4.10 -2.48 13.97
CA GLU A 256 -4.13 -3.88 13.54
C GLU A 256 -4.23 -3.92 12.01
N ILE A 257 -3.25 -4.55 11.37
CA ILE A 257 -3.28 -4.83 9.93
C ILE A 257 -3.77 -6.26 9.77
N ILE A 258 -4.98 -6.40 9.28
CA ILE A 258 -5.66 -7.70 9.13
C ILE A 258 -5.46 -8.17 7.70
N VAL A 259 -4.63 -9.19 7.49
CA VAL A 259 -4.46 -9.89 6.22
C VAL A 259 -5.55 -10.94 6.12
N ASP A 260 -6.64 -10.61 5.44
CA ASP A 260 -7.86 -11.45 5.40
C ASP A 260 -7.94 -12.32 4.12
N LYS A 261 -7.12 -11.97 3.13
CA LYS A 261 -6.87 -12.79 1.95
C LYS A 261 -5.40 -12.73 1.54
N GLN A 262 -4.83 -13.89 1.24
CA GLN A 262 -3.50 -14.04 0.64
C GLN A 262 -3.47 -15.32 -0.20
N ARG A 263 -3.16 -15.22 -1.51
CA ARG A 263 -3.15 -16.41 -2.39
C ARG A 263 -1.99 -17.35 -2.10
N ASN A 264 -0.84 -16.80 -1.72
CA ASN A 264 0.41 -17.55 -1.57
C ASN A 264 0.91 -17.61 -0.12
N GLY A 265 0.03 -17.43 0.87
CA GLY A 265 0.43 -17.43 2.27
C GLY A 265 -0.75 -17.52 3.24
N SER A 266 -0.45 -17.36 4.53
CA SER A 266 -1.43 -17.45 5.60
C SER A 266 -2.11 -16.12 5.88
N THR A 267 -3.39 -16.15 6.21
CA THR A 267 -4.14 -15.01 6.74
C THR A 267 -3.78 -14.77 8.22
N GLY A 268 -4.27 -13.68 8.79
CA GLY A 268 -4.07 -13.31 10.19
C GLY A 268 -3.77 -11.82 10.34
N SER A 269 -3.50 -11.37 11.55
CA SER A 269 -3.25 -9.95 11.81
C SER A 269 -1.86 -9.68 12.35
N VAL A 270 -1.41 -8.45 12.11
CA VAL A 270 -0.14 -7.88 12.59
C VAL A 270 -0.47 -6.58 13.32
N GLU A 271 0.14 -6.37 14.49
CA GLU A 271 -0.01 -5.12 15.21
C GLU A 271 1.16 -4.18 14.92
N LEU A 272 0.81 -2.92 14.61
CA LEU A 272 1.75 -1.83 14.40
C LEU A 272 1.49 -0.71 15.43
N VAL A 273 2.50 0.07 15.72
CA VAL A 273 2.35 1.29 16.53
C VAL A 273 1.87 2.42 15.62
N TRP A 274 0.84 3.16 16.05
CA TRP A 274 0.38 4.36 15.39
C TRP A 274 0.90 5.62 16.08
N LEU A 275 1.71 6.38 15.37
CA LEU A 275 2.28 7.65 15.82
C LEU A 275 1.54 8.81 15.11
N GLY A 276 0.35 9.16 15.63
CA GLY A 276 -0.58 10.08 14.96
C GLY A 276 0.00 11.46 14.68
N GLN A 277 0.82 11.99 15.58
CA GLN A 277 1.50 13.27 15.42
C GLN A 277 2.40 13.34 14.18
N TYR A 278 3.02 12.22 13.82
CA TYR A 278 3.87 12.11 12.63
C TYR A 278 3.15 11.48 11.44
N THR A 279 1.87 11.15 11.59
CA THR A 279 1.10 10.35 10.61
C THR A 279 1.84 9.08 10.16
N LYS A 280 2.48 8.39 11.10
CA LYS A 280 3.41 7.29 10.87
C LYS A 280 2.98 6.01 11.56
N PHE A 281 3.18 4.88 10.89
CA PHE A 281 3.17 3.57 11.50
C PHE A 281 4.59 3.11 11.82
N GLY A 282 4.73 2.38 12.90
CA GLY A 282 6.00 1.80 13.32
C GLY A 282 5.86 0.32 13.67
N ASN A 283 6.98 -0.38 13.68
CA ASN A 283 7.03 -1.75 14.19
C ASN A 283 6.74 -1.76 15.70
N LYS A 284 5.93 -2.71 16.14
CA LYS A 284 5.74 -2.95 17.55
C LYS A 284 6.94 -3.75 18.08
N GLU A 285 7.60 -3.24 19.11
CA GLU A 285 8.68 -3.99 19.76
C GLU A 285 8.12 -5.28 20.37
N ARG A 286 8.80 -6.40 20.09
CA ARG A 286 8.50 -7.66 20.76
C ARG A 286 9.15 -7.60 22.14
N ALA A 287 8.38 -7.90 23.19
CA ALA A 287 8.98 -8.10 24.50
C ALA A 287 10.07 -9.19 24.39
N PRO A 288 11.26 -8.99 24.97
CA PRO A 288 12.26 -10.05 25.00
C PRO A 288 11.67 -11.26 25.75
N HIS A 289 11.75 -12.43 25.12
CA HIS A 289 11.36 -13.72 25.73
C HIS A 289 12.38 -14.15 26.77
#